data_9d01c209757aa60f6d352a590d22ac22
#
_entry.id   9d01c209757aa60f6d352a590d22ac22
#
_cell.length_a   1.000
_cell.length_b   1.000
_cell.length_c   1.000
_cell.angle_alpha   90.00
_cell.angle_beta   90.00
_cell.angle_gamma   90.00
#
_symmetry.space_group_name_H-M   'P 1'
#
loop_
_entity.id
_entity.type
_entity.pdbx_description
1 polymer ?
#
loop_
_entity_poly.entity_id
_entity_poly.type
_entity_poly.pdbx_seq_one_letter_code
_entity_poly.pdbx_strand_id
1 'polypeptide(L)'
;MTSRDIVHAALDGQPTPRVPTGPLAVHFCAGLAGYSLRQYTTDAKALADSVVRYYERFKPDAVWLSADTWVTAQAMGAKVGAADDSQPFGGIGEPLVQCAADIDRIPSPDVGCQGRYPLMLEALSRVVEMLGEEVFIVACFDQYPFSLAAALMGINQLMLKVVDDPPFVRALMARGSEYAAAYAGALSDAGADLLSGGDSPAVLLGPDFYEELVLPAEKRLIADVKAATRKPVSLHICGNATPILPAMARAGADVLELDHAVDLGAACRIVGPGIGLWGNLDPVNVLARGTSAVVDRKAREALSTVQAAGHRRFVLSSGCTLAVETPSQNLDALIHASNRVGS
;
A
#
# COMPACT_ATOMS: atom_id res chain seq x y z
N MET A 1 18.51 16.10 -10.20
CA MET A 1 17.81 14.96 -9.59
C MET A 1 16.31 15.21 -9.72
N THR A 2 15.60 14.36 -10.40
CA THR A 2 14.13 14.38 -10.43
C THR A 2 13.58 13.88 -9.09
N SER A 3 12.28 14.07 -8.85
CA SER A 3 11.61 13.48 -7.67
C SER A 3 11.77 11.95 -7.63
N ARG A 4 11.70 11.30 -8.80
CA ARG A 4 11.94 9.86 -8.94
C ARG A 4 13.34 9.47 -8.47
N ASP A 5 14.38 10.21 -8.89
CA ASP A 5 15.77 9.95 -8.47
C ASP A 5 15.97 10.11 -6.96
N ILE A 6 15.29 11.11 -6.35
CA ILE A 6 15.39 11.35 -4.91
C ILE A 6 14.81 10.18 -4.11
N VAL A 7 13.66 9.63 -4.55
CA VAL A 7 13.07 8.47 -3.87
C VAL A 7 13.96 7.23 -4.03
N HIS A 8 14.46 6.95 -5.24
CA HIS A 8 15.39 5.84 -5.46
C HIS A 8 16.63 5.96 -4.56
N ALA A 9 17.28 7.13 -4.54
CA ALA A 9 18.44 7.37 -3.70
C ALA A 9 18.13 7.20 -2.21
N ALA A 10 16.98 7.70 -1.75
CA ALA A 10 16.55 7.52 -0.37
C ALA A 10 16.33 6.03 -0.03
N LEU A 11 15.64 5.28 -0.88
CA LEU A 11 15.41 3.84 -0.66
C LEU A 11 16.71 3.02 -0.71
N ASP A 12 17.71 3.48 -1.44
CA ASP A 12 19.05 2.89 -1.47
C ASP A 12 19.94 3.34 -0.29
N GLY A 13 19.44 4.23 0.58
CA GLY A 13 20.19 4.79 1.70
C GLY A 13 21.28 5.76 1.31
N GLN A 14 21.24 6.27 0.06
CA GLN A 14 22.16 7.27 -0.45
C GLN A 14 21.81 8.67 0.07
N PRO A 15 22.78 9.60 0.13
CA PRO A 15 22.49 10.98 0.47
C PRO A 15 21.52 11.61 -0.53
N THR A 16 20.51 12.32 -0.02
CA THR A 16 19.54 13.07 -0.81
C THR A 16 19.52 14.53 -0.38
N PRO A 17 19.15 15.47 -1.27
CA PRO A 17 19.08 16.88 -0.93
C PRO A 17 18.02 17.20 0.12
N ARG A 18 17.03 16.33 0.28
CA ARG A 18 15.95 16.38 1.29
C ARG A 18 15.34 15.00 1.45
N VAL A 19 14.59 14.79 2.51
CA VAL A 19 13.77 13.58 2.65
C VAL A 19 12.63 13.63 1.63
N PRO A 20 12.43 12.58 0.80
CA PRO A 20 11.31 12.57 -0.15
C PRO A 20 9.96 12.47 0.55
N THR A 21 8.91 12.90 -0.17
CA THR A 21 7.52 12.84 0.29
C THR A 21 6.67 11.97 -0.66
N GLY A 22 5.80 11.15 -0.08
CA GLY A 22 4.92 10.27 -0.85
C GLY A 22 3.65 9.89 -0.10
N PRO A 23 2.73 10.85 0.18
CA PRO A 23 1.47 10.54 0.86
C PRO A 23 0.60 9.55 0.07
N LEU A 24 -0.10 8.66 0.79
CA LEU A 24 -1.01 7.68 0.17
C LEU A 24 -2.33 8.37 -0.24
N ALA A 25 -2.29 9.15 -1.31
CA ALA A 25 -3.38 10.03 -1.74
C ALA A 25 -4.41 9.33 -2.64
N VAL A 26 -4.71 8.07 -2.42
CA VAL A 26 -5.55 7.21 -3.26
C VAL A 26 -6.90 7.87 -3.61
N HIS A 27 -7.90 7.74 -2.75
CA HIS A 27 -9.25 8.27 -3.03
C HIS A 27 -9.34 9.80 -2.94
N PHE A 28 -8.42 10.46 -2.25
CA PHE A 28 -8.30 11.91 -2.23
C PHE A 28 -8.13 12.49 -3.65
N CYS A 29 -7.43 11.77 -4.53
CA CYS A 29 -7.19 12.19 -5.91
C CYS A 29 -8.50 12.33 -6.70
N ALA A 30 -9.50 11.47 -6.46
CA ALA A 30 -10.78 11.52 -7.15
C ALA A 30 -11.49 12.86 -6.94
N GLY A 31 -11.64 13.29 -5.67
CA GLY A 31 -12.28 14.56 -5.32
C GLY A 31 -11.55 15.79 -5.90
N LEU A 32 -10.22 15.75 -5.88
CA LEU A 32 -9.38 16.81 -6.47
C LEU A 32 -9.57 16.93 -7.99
N ALA A 33 -9.78 15.81 -8.68
CA ALA A 33 -10.00 15.79 -10.13
C ALA A 33 -11.47 16.01 -10.55
N GLY A 34 -12.39 16.00 -9.57
CA GLY A 34 -13.83 16.18 -9.82
C GLY A 34 -14.55 14.90 -10.27
N TYR A 35 -13.95 13.74 -10.03
CA TYR A 35 -14.57 12.44 -10.29
C TYR A 35 -15.25 11.89 -9.04
N SER A 36 -16.34 11.13 -9.22
CA SER A 36 -16.91 10.31 -8.15
C SER A 36 -15.98 9.15 -7.82
N LEU A 37 -16.12 8.56 -6.62
CA LEU A 37 -15.34 7.37 -6.25
C LEU A 37 -15.65 6.19 -7.18
N ARG A 38 -16.89 6.06 -7.66
CA ARG A 38 -17.24 5.06 -8.67
C ARG A 38 -16.43 5.26 -9.96
N GLN A 39 -16.40 6.48 -10.51
CA GLN A 39 -15.62 6.77 -11.71
C GLN A 39 -14.13 6.46 -11.49
N TYR A 40 -13.56 6.92 -10.37
CA TYR A 40 -12.17 6.66 -10.00
C TYR A 40 -11.84 5.16 -9.97
N THR A 41 -12.74 4.32 -9.45
CA THR A 41 -12.47 2.89 -9.26
C THR A 41 -12.90 2.00 -10.43
N THR A 42 -13.64 2.53 -11.42
CA THR A 42 -14.19 1.74 -12.55
C THR A 42 -13.84 2.27 -13.93
N ASP A 43 -13.07 3.36 -14.02
CA ASP A 43 -12.64 3.96 -15.29
C ASP A 43 -11.13 4.26 -15.24
N ALA A 44 -10.37 3.64 -16.13
CA ALA A 44 -8.90 3.76 -16.18
C ALA A 44 -8.43 5.20 -16.44
N LYS A 45 -9.18 5.95 -17.28
CA LYS A 45 -8.86 7.34 -17.57
C LYS A 45 -9.11 8.22 -16.36
N ALA A 46 -10.25 8.05 -15.67
CA ALA A 46 -10.57 8.82 -14.47
C ALA A 46 -9.55 8.58 -13.35
N LEU A 47 -9.13 7.33 -13.16
CA LEU A 47 -8.08 6.98 -12.21
C LEU A 47 -6.75 7.66 -12.57
N ALA A 48 -6.28 7.54 -13.81
CA ALA A 48 -5.03 8.14 -14.27
C ALA A 48 -5.06 9.67 -14.18
N ASP A 49 -6.09 10.32 -14.71
CA ASP A 49 -6.27 11.78 -14.65
C ASP A 49 -6.25 12.29 -13.20
N SER A 50 -6.84 11.52 -12.26
CA SER A 50 -6.86 11.89 -10.84
C SER A 50 -5.46 11.89 -10.23
N VAL A 51 -4.67 10.86 -10.51
CA VAL A 51 -3.27 10.75 -10.03
C VAL A 51 -2.39 11.84 -10.65
N VAL A 52 -2.54 12.09 -11.96
CA VAL A 52 -1.81 13.17 -12.66
C VAL A 52 -2.16 14.53 -12.08
N ARG A 53 -3.46 14.82 -11.88
CA ARG A 53 -3.92 16.08 -11.29
C ARG A 53 -3.40 16.29 -9.88
N TYR A 54 -3.33 15.22 -9.08
CA TYR A 54 -2.72 15.25 -7.76
C TYR A 54 -1.24 15.62 -7.84
N TYR A 55 -0.48 14.97 -8.71
CA TYR A 55 0.92 15.31 -8.93
C TYR A 55 1.12 16.75 -9.40
N GLU A 56 0.36 17.20 -10.37
CA GLU A 56 0.45 18.57 -10.91
C GLU A 56 0.21 19.63 -9.82
N ARG A 57 -0.75 19.37 -8.93
CA ARG A 57 -1.14 20.32 -7.88
C ARG A 57 -0.15 20.36 -6.71
N PHE A 58 0.37 19.23 -6.26
CA PHE A 58 1.12 19.14 -5.02
C PHE A 58 2.61 18.83 -5.20
N LYS A 59 3.00 18.28 -6.34
CA LYS A 59 4.39 17.89 -6.65
C LYS A 59 5.06 17.04 -5.55
N PRO A 60 4.41 15.95 -5.07
CA PRO A 60 5.08 14.99 -4.20
C PRO A 60 6.21 14.28 -4.96
N ASP A 61 7.10 13.59 -4.24
CA ASP A 61 8.16 12.82 -4.87
C ASP A 61 7.72 11.45 -5.33
N ALA A 62 6.65 10.93 -4.76
CA ALA A 62 6.02 9.70 -5.18
C ALA A 62 4.50 9.84 -5.29
N VAL A 63 3.93 9.16 -6.28
CA VAL A 63 2.48 9.00 -6.45
C VAL A 63 2.08 7.55 -6.33
N TRP A 64 0.84 7.32 -5.89
CA TRP A 64 0.27 5.99 -5.69
C TRP A 64 -0.78 5.71 -6.74
N LEU A 65 -0.69 4.55 -7.38
CA LEU A 65 -1.76 4.00 -8.20
C LEU A 65 -2.41 2.84 -7.46
N SER A 66 -3.62 3.09 -7.00
CA SER A 66 -4.50 2.09 -6.38
C SER A 66 -5.94 2.54 -6.58
N ALA A 67 -6.83 1.64 -7.01
CA ALA A 67 -8.25 1.92 -7.05
C ALA A 67 -8.90 1.73 -5.67
N ASP A 68 -8.64 0.60 -5.05
CA ASP A 68 -9.14 0.17 -3.74
C ASP A 68 -8.48 -1.17 -3.34
N THR A 69 -8.96 -1.80 -2.28
CA THR A 69 -8.42 -3.07 -1.75
C THR A 69 -9.21 -4.32 -2.19
N TRP A 70 -10.04 -4.23 -3.23
CA TRP A 70 -10.89 -5.33 -3.71
C TRP A 70 -10.59 -5.79 -5.13
N VAL A 71 -9.59 -5.20 -5.79
CA VAL A 71 -9.25 -5.51 -7.19
C VAL A 71 -8.90 -6.98 -7.37
N THR A 72 -8.02 -7.52 -6.51
CA THR A 72 -7.57 -8.90 -6.58
C THR A 72 -8.66 -9.88 -6.12
N ALA A 73 -9.35 -9.60 -5.04
CA ALA A 73 -10.47 -10.45 -4.59
C ALA A 73 -11.57 -10.53 -5.66
N GLN A 74 -11.87 -9.42 -6.35
CA GLN A 74 -12.81 -9.41 -7.47
C GLN A 74 -12.31 -10.26 -8.65
N ALA A 75 -11.03 -10.18 -8.99
CA ALA A 75 -10.44 -11.00 -10.03
C ALA A 75 -10.52 -12.51 -9.71
N MET A 76 -10.44 -12.87 -8.43
CA MET A 76 -10.66 -14.23 -7.93
C MET A 76 -12.13 -14.67 -7.97
N GLY A 77 -13.08 -13.75 -8.18
CA GLY A 77 -14.51 -14.04 -8.29
C GLY A 77 -15.36 -13.53 -7.12
N ALA A 78 -14.79 -12.81 -6.15
CA ALA A 78 -15.55 -12.20 -5.07
C ALA A 78 -16.51 -11.13 -5.61
N LYS A 79 -17.71 -11.05 -5.04
CA LYS A 79 -18.68 -10.01 -5.36
C LYS A 79 -18.28 -8.71 -4.69
N VAL A 80 -18.12 -7.65 -5.48
CA VAL A 80 -17.73 -6.32 -5.01
C VAL A 80 -18.81 -5.32 -5.40
N GLY A 81 -19.30 -4.57 -4.43
CA GLY A 81 -20.24 -3.46 -4.63
C GLY A 81 -19.50 -2.16 -4.88
N ALA A 82 -20.16 -1.24 -5.56
CA ALA A 82 -19.66 0.12 -5.78
C ALA A 82 -20.81 1.12 -5.67
N ALA A 83 -20.54 2.26 -5.04
CA ALA A 83 -21.43 3.41 -4.98
C ALA A 83 -20.67 4.68 -5.40
N ASP A 84 -21.39 5.76 -5.73
CA ASP A 84 -20.77 6.98 -6.25
C ASP A 84 -19.92 7.70 -5.19
N ASP A 85 -20.30 7.59 -3.93
CA ASP A 85 -19.76 8.31 -2.79
C ASP A 85 -18.97 7.41 -1.81
N SER A 86 -18.79 6.13 -2.14
CA SER A 86 -18.01 5.19 -1.32
C SER A 86 -17.00 4.41 -2.15
N GLN A 87 -15.91 3.99 -1.51
CA GLN A 87 -15.01 3.02 -2.12
C GLN A 87 -15.72 1.67 -2.30
N PRO A 88 -15.28 0.83 -3.23
CA PRO A 88 -15.76 -0.53 -3.39
C PRO A 88 -15.68 -1.33 -2.08
N PHE A 89 -16.65 -2.18 -1.88
CA PHE A 89 -16.79 -2.97 -0.66
C PHE A 89 -17.17 -4.42 -0.98
N GLY A 90 -16.69 -5.35 -0.15
CA GLY A 90 -17.03 -6.76 -0.22
C GLY A 90 -18.11 -7.18 0.77
N GLY A 91 -18.23 -8.49 0.99
CA GLY A 91 -19.22 -9.06 1.91
C GLY A 91 -20.64 -9.06 1.35
N ILE A 92 -20.78 -9.03 0.01
CA ILE A 92 -22.06 -9.08 -0.67
C ILE A 92 -22.46 -10.53 -0.92
N GLY A 93 -23.49 -10.98 -0.24
CA GLY A 93 -23.97 -12.36 -0.34
C GLY A 93 -23.07 -13.34 0.41
N GLU A 94 -23.05 -14.59 -0.05
CA GLU A 94 -22.22 -15.62 0.56
C GLU A 94 -20.74 -15.41 0.23
N PRO A 95 -19.83 -15.74 1.18
CA PRO A 95 -18.39 -15.73 0.92
C PRO A 95 -18.03 -16.65 -0.26
N LEU A 96 -17.01 -16.25 -1.04
CA LEU A 96 -16.54 -17.05 -2.17
C LEU A 96 -15.97 -18.40 -1.73
N VAL A 97 -15.33 -18.45 -0.57
CA VAL A 97 -14.69 -19.65 -0.04
C VAL A 97 -15.29 -19.97 1.33
N GLN A 98 -15.86 -21.15 1.47
CA GLN A 98 -16.40 -21.69 2.70
C GLN A 98 -15.75 -23.03 3.09
N CYS A 99 -15.24 -23.77 2.11
CA CYS A 99 -14.56 -25.07 2.30
C CYS A 99 -13.39 -25.26 1.32
N ALA A 100 -12.60 -26.30 1.51
CA ALA A 100 -11.43 -26.58 0.68
C ALA A 100 -11.77 -26.75 -0.80
N ALA A 101 -12.91 -27.39 -1.12
CA ALA A 101 -13.33 -27.58 -2.50
C ALA A 101 -13.62 -26.27 -3.25
N ASP A 102 -13.91 -25.18 -2.53
CA ASP A 102 -14.12 -23.86 -3.16
C ASP A 102 -12.80 -23.25 -3.60
N ILE A 103 -11.68 -23.51 -2.90
CA ILE A 103 -10.34 -23.06 -3.28
C ILE A 103 -9.97 -23.64 -4.64
N ASP A 104 -10.26 -24.92 -4.88
CA ASP A 104 -9.96 -25.61 -6.14
C ASP A 104 -10.79 -25.08 -7.33
N ARG A 105 -11.93 -24.44 -7.04
CA ARG A 105 -12.80 -23.84 -8.07
C ARG A 105 -12.35 -22.44 -8.50
N ILE A 106 -11.50 -21.78 -7.73
CA ILE A 106 -10.96 -20.49 -8.14
C ILE A 106 -10.06 -20.73 -9.37
N PRO A 107 -10.30 -20.08 -10.52
CA PRO A 107 -9.49 -20.29 -11.73
C PRO A 107 -8.05 -19.84 -11.53
N SER A 108 -7.16 -20.18 -12.42
CA SER A 108 -5.81 -19.61 -12.45
C SER A 108 -5.85 -18.11 -12.76
N PRO A 109 -4.89 -17.31 -12.25
CA PRO A 109 -4.87 -15.88 -12.51
C PRO A 109 -4.66 -15.57 -13.99
N ASP A 110 -5.48 -14.68 -14.53
CA ASP A 110 -5.35 -14.10 -15.86
C ASP A 110 -5.51 -12.57 -15.77
N VAL A 111 -4.38 -11.88 -15.71
CA VAL A 111 -4.33 -10.41 -15.58
C VAL A 111 -4.84 -9.67 -16.81
N GLY A 112 -5.00 -10.37 -17.95
CA GLY A 112 -5.50 -9.79 -19.19
C GLY A 112 -7.02 -9.65 -19.23
N CYS A 113 -7.78 -10.37 -18.38
CA CYS A 113 -9.24 -10.38 -18.50
C CYS A 113 -10.00 -10.45 -17.16
N GLN A 114 -9.37 -10.81 -16.04
CA GLN A 114 -10.11 -10.99 -14.79
C GLN A 114 -10.35 -9.67 -14.04
N GLY A 115 -11.58 -9.47 -13.60
CA GLY A 115 -11.99 -8.36 -12.76
C GLY A 115 -11.59 -7.00 -13.33
N ARG A 116 -10.96 -6.17 -12.49
CA ARG A 116 -10.46 -4.84 -12.88
C ARG A 116 -8.95 -4.80 -13.17
N TYR A 117 -8.27 -5.93 -13.29
CA TYR A 117 -6.85 -5.94 -13.66
C TYR A 117 -6.54 -5.18 -14.96
N PRO A 118 -7.29 -5.39 -16.09
CA PRO A 118 -7.03 -4.63 -17.31
C PRO A 118 -7.17 -3.12 -17.12
N LEU A 119 -8.18 -2.68 -16.34
CA LEU A 119 -8.38 -1.27 -16.01
C LEU A 119 -7.17 -0.69 -15.26
N MET A 120 -6.66 -1.42 -14.26
CA MET A 120 -5.52 -0.97 -13.46
C MET A 120 -4.24 -0.87 -14.29
N LEU A 121 -4.00 -1.85 -15.17
CA LEU A 121 -2.84 -1.84 -16.06
C LEU A 121 -2.91 -0.70 -17.07
N GLU A 122 -4.09 -0.43 -17.64
CA GLU A 122 -4.31 0.72 -18.52
C GLU A 122 -4.09 2.04 -17.78
N ALA A 123 -4.63 2.19 -16.57
CA ALA A 123 -4.44 3.39 -15.76
C ALA A 123 -2.97 3.63 -15.42
N LEU A 124 -2.24 2.57 -15.02
CA LEU A 124 -0.81 2.66 -14.74
C LEU A 124 -0.02 3.08 -15.98
N SER A 125 -0.25 2.45 -17.12
CA SER A 125 0.42 2.79 -18.37
C SER A 125 0.23 4.27 -18.74
N ARG A 126 -0.97 4.81 -18.55
CA ARG A 126 -1.25 6.25 -18.76
C ARG A 126 -0.49 7.15 -17.80
N VAL A 127 -0.42 6.80 -16.50
CA VAL A 127 0.35 7.57 -15.50
C VAL A 127 1.84 7.52 -15.81
N VAL A 128 2.38 6.36 -16.18
CA VAL A 128 3.79 6.19 -16.57
C VAL A 128 4.12 7.00 -17.81
N GLU A 129 3.27 7.00 -18.83
CA GLU A 129 3.47 7.81 -20.04
C GLU A 129 3.55 9.32 -19.73
N MET A 130 2.72 9.79 -18.79
CA MET A 130 2.63 11.22 -18.46
C MET A 130 3.68 11.68 -17.43
N LEU A 131 4.05 10.84 -16.47
CA LEU A 131 4.80 11.23 -15.27
C LEU A 131 6.05 10.38 -15.00
N GLY A 132 6.22 9.26 -15.70
CA GLY A 132 7.19 8.22 -15.31
C GLY A 132 8.66 8.63 -15.31
N GLU A 133 9.04 9.74 -15.95
CA GLU A 133 10.41 10.26 -15.90
C GLU A 133 10.63 11.27 -14.74
N GLU A 134 9.55 11.83 -14.20
CA GLU A 134 9.62 12.91 -13.21
C GLU A 134 9.42 12.43 -11.78
N VAL A 135 8.46 11.52 -11.56
CA VAL A 135 7.96 11.13 -10.24
C VAL A 135 8.09 9.62 -10.04
N PHE A 136 8.32 9.20 -8.80
CA PHE A 136 8.35 7.79 -8.42
C PHE A 136 6.93 7.23 -8.35
N ILE A 137 6.67 6.13 -9.07
CA ILE A 137 5.34 5.54 -9.17
C ILE A 137 5.26 4.27 -8.34
N VAL A 138 4.44 4.30 -7.28
CA VAL A 138 4.08 3.14 -6.48
C VAL A 138 2.80 2.55 -7.05
N ALA A 139 2.84 1.30 -7.50
CA ALA A 139 1.65 0.58 -7.92
C ALA A 139 1.27 -0.47 -6.86
N CYS A 140 0.01 -0.43 -6.43
CA CYS A 140 -0.49 -1.32 -5.41
C CYS A 140 -1.04 -2.60 -6.07
N PHE A 141 -0.43 -3.77 -5.77
CA PHE A 141 -0.97 -5.08 -6.15
C PHE A 141 -2.08 -5.55 -5.19
N ASP A 142 -2.59 -4.61 -4.40
CA ASP A 142 -3.76 -4.72 -3.56
C ASP A 142 -3.45 -5.40 -2.21
N GLN A 143 -3.52 -6.71 -2.12
CA GLN A 143 -3.49 -7.42 -0.84
C GLN A 143 -2.48 -8.55 -0.82
N TYR A 144 -1.87 -8.72 0.35
CA TYR A 144 -1.09 -9.88 0.73
C TYR A 144 -2.00 -11.08 1.06
N PRO A 145 -1.43 -12.29 1.21
CA PRO A 145 -2.20 -13.52 1.26
C PRO A 145 -3.24 -13.62 2.37
N PHE A 146 -2.96 -13.10 3.56
CA PHE A 146 -3.91 -13.19 4.66
C PHE A 146 -5.09 -12.24 4.50
N SER A 147 -4.84 -11.05 3.99
CA SER A 147 -5.89 -10.09 3.61
C SER A 147 -6.77 -10.63 2.49
N LEU A 148 -6.19 -11.28 1.47
CA LEU A 148 -6.97 -11.94 0.42
C LEU A 148 -7.83 -13.06 0.99
N ALA A 149 -7.28 -13.90 1.88
CA ALA A 149 -8.06 -14.93 2.56
C ALA A 149 -9.23 -14.33 3.34
N ALA A 150 -9.01 -13.19 4.03
CA ALA A 150 -10.07 -12.48 4.74
C ALA A 150 -11.14 -11.91 3.79
N ALA A 151 -10.74 -11.40 2.62
CA ALA A 151 -11.67 -10.89 1.62
C ALA A 151 -12.55 -11.98 0.99
N LEU A 152 -11.99 -13.18 0.80
CA LEU A 152 -12.68 -14.31 0.15
C LEU A 152 -13.61 -15.10 1.09
N MET A 153 -13.26 -15.19 2.37
CA MET A 153 -13.96 -16.01 3.35
C MET A 153 -14.76 -15.19 4.38
N GLY A 154 -14.39 -13.94 4.56
CA GLY A 154 -14.82 -13.10 5.67
C GLY A 154 -13.95 -13.27 6.91
N ILE A 155 -13.60 -12.13 7.53
CA ILE A 155 -12.61 -12.07 8.62
C ILE A 155 -12.98 -12.96 9.82
N ASN A 156 -14.24 -12.98 10.24
CA ASN A 156 -14.67 -13.75 11.41
C ASN A 156 -14.47 -15.26 11.20
N GLN A 157 -14.83 -15.78 10.03
CA GLN A 157 -14.64 -17.19 9.69
C GLN A 157 -13.16 -17.53 9.53
N LEU A 158 -12.38 -16.64 8.93
CA LEU A 158 -10.94 -16.83 8.81
C LEU A 158 -10.27 -16.95 10.18
N MET A 159 -10.63 -16.08 11.15
CA MET A 159 -10.05 -16.11 12.49
C MET A 159 -10.36 -17.42 13.22
N LEU A 160 -11.55 -17.98 13.05
CA LEU A 160 -11.87 -19.32 13.58
C LEU A 160 -11.00 -20.39 12.91
N LYS A 161 -10.84 -20.32 11.58
CA LYS A 161 -10.04 -21.28 10.83
C LYS A 161 -8.53 -21.20 11.15
N VAL A 162 -8.02 -20.04 11.55
CA VAL A 162 -6.63 -19.89 12.02
C VAL A 162 -6.34 -20.86 13.17
N VAL A 163 -7.31 -21.07 14.06
CA VAL A 163 -7.16 -21.96 15.23
C VAL A 163 -7.57 -23.39 14.89
N ASP A 164 -8.71 -23.57 14.22
CA ASP A 164 -9.33 -24.88 14.03
C ASP A 164 -8.76 -25.67 12.85
N ASP A 165 -8.29 -24.96 11.80
CA ASP A 165 -7.85 -25.59 10.54
C ASP A 165 -6.74 -24.77 9.84
N PRO A 166 -5.54 -24.61 10.46
CA PRO A 166 -4.43 -23.87 9.86
C PRO A 166 -4.01 -24.37 8.47
N PRO A 167 -4.07 -25.68 8.14
CA PRO A 167 -3.77 -26.16 6.79
C PRO A 167 -4.69 -25.56 5.72
N PHE A 168 -5.99 -25.43 6.00
CA PHE A 168 -6.94 -24.77 5.11
C PHE A 168 -6.56 -23.30 4.88
N VAL A 169 -6.23 -22.56 5.95
CA VAL A 169 -5.81 -21.16 5.84
C VAL A 169 -4.54 -21.02 4.98
N ARG A 170 -3.56 -21.92 5.15
CA ARG A 170 -2.34 -21.96 4.33
C ARG A 170 -2.67 -22.21 2.84
N ALA A 171 -3.59 -23.13 2.55
CA ALA A 171 -4.01 -23.41 1.18
C ALA A 171 -4.72 -22.21 0.52
N LEU A 172 -5.60 -21.54 1.27
CA LEU A 172 -6.29 -20.33 0.79
C LEU A 172 -5.32 -19.18 0.54
N MET A 173 -4.38 -18.95 1.47
CA MET A 173 -3.31 -17.95 1.30
C MET A 173 -2.41 -18.28 0.10
N ALA A 174 -2.07 -19.54 -0.11
CA ALA A 174 -1.27 -19.96 -1.27
C ALA A 174 -1.98 -19.61 -2.58
N ARG A 175 -3.30 -19.85 -2.65
CA ARG A 175 -4.11 -19.48 -3.82
C ARG A 175 -4.17 -17.98 -4.04
N GLY A 176 -4.32 -17.19 -2.98
CA GLY A 176 -4.24 -15.73 -3.03
C GLY A 176 -2.88 -15.23 -3.51
N SER A 177 -1.79 -15.88 -3.07
CA SER A 177 -0.42 -15.53 -3.48
C SER A 177 -0.19 -15.66 -4.99
N GLU A 178 -0.80 -16.65 -5.66
CA GLU A 178 -0.69 -16.80 -7.11
C GLU A 178 -1.25 -15.57 -7.85
N TYR A 179 -2.38 -15.07 -7.39
CA TYR A 179 -3.02 -13.87 -7.96
C TYR A 179 -2.22 -12.60 -7.66
N ALA A 180 -1.79 -12.42 -6.41
CA ALA A 180 -0.98 -11.27 -6.02
C ALA A 180 0.34 -11.22 -6.80
N ALA A 181 1.03 -12.37 -6.98
CA ALA A 181 2.27 -12.46 -7.75
C ALA A 181 2.06 -12.15 -9.24
N ALA A 182 1.01 -12.70 -9.86
CA ALA A 182 0.70 -12.44 -11.26
C ALA A 182 0.37 -10.96 -11.49
N TYR A 183 -0.41 -10.36 -10.60
CA TYR A 183 -0.77 -8.95 -10.70
C TYR A 183 0.44 -8.03 -10.45
N ALA A 184 1.26 -8.31 -9.44
CA ALA A 184 2.50 -7.58 -9.20
C ALA A 184 3.45 -7.63 -10.40
N GLY A 185 3.58 -8.79 -11.06
CA GLY A 185 4.32 -8.94 -12.30
C GLY A 185 3.82 -8.03 -13.40
N ALA A 186 2.51 -8.03 -13.66
CA ALA A 186 1.91 -7.19 -14.68
C ALA A 186 2.04 -5.67 -14.38
N LEU A 187 1.92 -5.26 -13.11
CA LEU A 187 2.17 -3.88 -12.71
C LEU A 187 3.63 -3.46 -12.92
N SER A 188 4.58 -4.38 -12.67
CA SER A 188 5.99 -4.14 -12.98
C SER A 188 6.22 -3.92 -14.47
N ASP A 189 5.63 -4.77 -15.32
CA ASP A 189 5.74 -4.67 -16.77
C ASP A 189 5.09 -3.39 -17.31
N ALA A 190 4.04 -2.91 -16.65
CA ALA A 190 3.39 -1.64 -16.97
C ALA A 190 4.15 -0.39 -16.47
N GLY A 191 5.30 -0.56 -15.78
CA GLY A 191 6.23 0.52 -15.48
C GLY A 191 6.25 1.04 -14.04
N ALA A 192 5.69 0.31 -13.06
CA ALA A 192 5.81 0.66 -11.64
C ALA A 192 7.27 0.72 -11.18
N ASP A 193 7.61 1.65 -10.29
CA ASP A 193 8.92 1.73 -9.64
C ASP A 193 8.99 0.87 -8.38
N LEU A 194 7.89 0.78 -7.62
CA LEU A 194 7.74 -0.04 -6.41
C LEU A 194 6.39 -0.73 -6.44
N LEU A 195 6.37 -1.98 -5.98
CA LEU A 195 5.17 -2.80 -5.86
C LEU A 195 4.73 -2.86 -4.40
N SER A 196 3.56 -2.32 -4.11
CA SER A 196 3.01 -2.22 -2.76
C SER A 196 1.83 -3.15 -2.55
N GLY A 197 1.65 -3.62 -1.32
CA GLY A 197 0.47 -4.37 -0.91
C GLY A 197 0.25 -4.31 0.60
N GLY A 198 -0.99 -4.60 1.02
CA GLY A 198 -1.39 -4.56 2.41
C GLY A 198 -1.77 -5.92 2.98
N ASP A 199 -1.43 -6.18 4.27
CA ASP A 199 -1.90 -7.35 5.02
C ASP A 199 -2.54 -6.97 6.37
N SER A 200 -3.38 -5.94 6.34
CA SER A 200 -3.91 -5.29 7.55
C SER A 200 -4.60 -6.23 8.55
N PRO A 201 -5.41 -7.24 8.17
CA PRO A 201 -6.00 -8.18 9.12
C PRO A 201 -4.97 -8.99 9.92
N ALA A 202 -3.72 -9.12 9.44
CA ALA A 202 -2.68 -9.87 10.12
C ALA A 202 -2.30 -9.29 11.50
N VAL A 203 -2.50 -7.98 11.73
CA VAL A 203 -2.26 -7.34 13.03
C VAL A 203 -3.12 -7.94 14.15
N LEU A 204 -4.27 -8.53 13.81
CA LEU A 204 -5.21 -9.12 14.78
C LEU A 204 -4.73 -10.45 15.36
N LEU A 205 -3.76 -11.11 14.70
CA LEU A 205 -3.30 -12.44 15.10
C LEU A 205 -2.34 -12.43 16.31
N GLY A 206 -1.68 -11.29 16.55
CA GLY A 206 -0.58 -11.23 17.49
C GLY A 206 0.69 -11.92 16.97
N PRO A 207 1.83 -11.80 17.71
CA PRO A 207 3.14 -12.22 17.22
C PRO A 207 3.25 -13.70 16.87
N ASP A 208 2.76 -14.58 17.71
CA ASP A 208 2.96 -16.04 17.56
C ASP A 208 2.27 -16.58 16.31
N PHE A 209 0.98 -16.28 16.12
CA PHE A 209 0.25 -16.69 14.93
C PHE A 209 0.74 -15.98 13.66
N TYR A 210 1.15 -14.71 13.77
CA TYR A 210 1.74 -14.01 12.65
C TYR A 210 3.04 -14.70 12.19
N GLU A 211 3.95 -15.02 13.11
CA GLU A 211 5.21 -15.70 12.80
C GLU A 211 5.00 -17.10 12.22
N GLU A 212 4.06 -17.86 12.77
CA GLU A 212 3.83 -19.24 12.35
C GLU A 212 3.07 -19.34 11.02
N LEU A 213 2.07 -18.49 10.81
CA LEU A 213 1.11 -18.67 9.74
C LEU A 213 1.29 -17.68 8.59
N VAL A 214 1.41 -16.37 8.90
CA VAL A 214 1.37 -15.31 7.89
C VAL A 214 2.75 -15.00 7.33
N LEU A 215 3.74 -14.79 8.19
CA LEU A 215 5.10 -14.44 7.78
C LEU A 215 5.71 -15.40 6.74
N PRO A 216 5.54 -16.72 6.80
CA PRO A 216 6.04 -17.62 5.74
C PRO A 216 5.40 -17.36 4.37
N ALA A 217 4.11 -17.04 4.33
CA ALA A 217 3.40 -16.73 3.09
C ALA A 217 3.82 -15.38 2.50
N GLU A 218 3.95 -14.34 3.33
CA GLU A 218 4.49 -13.05 2.93
C GLU A 218 5.92 -13.16 2.39
N LYS A 219 6.80 -13.86 3.10
CA LYS A 219 8.18 -14.11 2.66
C LYS A 219 8.24 -14.75 1.28
N ARG A 220 7.41 -15.76 1.06
CA ARG A 220 7.39 -16.46 -0.22
C ARG A 220 6.90 -15.53 -1.33
N LEU A 221 5.77 -14.85 -1.13
CA LEU A 221 5.23 -13.93 -2.12
C LEU A 221 6.24 -12.82 -2.46
N ILE A 222 6.85 -12.19 -1.45
CA ILE A 222 7.84 -11.13 -1.65
C ILE A 222 9.04 -11.65 -2.44
N ALA A 223 9.56 -12.83 -2.09
CA ALA A 223 10.67 -13.45 -2.79
C ALA A 223 10.33 -13.76 -4.26
N ASP A 224 9.15 -14.34 -4.51
CA ASP A 224 8.68 -14.69 -5.85
C ASP A 224 8.50 -13.42 -6.71
N VAL A 225 7.86 -12.36 -6.17
CA VAL A 225 7.69 -11.07 -6.86
C VAL A 225 9.03 -10.42 -7.16
N LYS A 226 9.95 -10.35 -6.19
CA LYS A 226 11.30 -9.76 -6.40
C LYS A 226 12.10 -10.53 -7.43
N ALA A 227 12.05 -11.85 -7.41
CA ALA A 227 12.74 -12.69 -8.38
C ALA A 227 12.21 -12.47 -9.82
N ALA A 228 10.90 -12.33 -9.98
CA ALA A 228 10.26 -12.14 -11.28
C ALA A 228 10.44 -10.71 -11.83
N THR A 229 10.33 -9.69 -10.98
CA THR A 229 10.21 -8.29 -11.41
C THR A 229 11.50 -7.48 -11.25
N ARG A 230 12.37 -7.87 -10.31
CA ARG A 230 13.54 -7.10 -9.85
C ARG A 230 13.17 -5.71 -9.31
N LYS A 231 11.90 -5.49 -8.96
CA LYS A 231 11.42 -4.25 -8.37
C LYS A 231 11.46 -4.33 -6.85
N PRO A 232 11.65 -3.20 -6.14
CA PRO A 232 11.44 -3.15 -4.71
C PRO A 232 9.98 -3.46 -4.36
N VAL A 233 9.78 -4.10 -3.22
CA VAL A 233 8.47 -4.50 -2.72
C VAL A 233 8.25 -3.91 -1.34
N SER A 234 7.07 -3.35 -1.09
CA SER A 234 6.68 -2.89 0.25
C SER A 234 5.62 -3.77 0.88
N LEU A 235 5.56 -3.72 2.20
CA LEU A 235 4.54 -4.36 3.04
C LEU A 235 3.90 -3.32 3.94
N HIS A 236 2.56 -3.21 3.85
CA HIS A 236 1.75 -2.36 4.72
C HIS A 236 0.88 -3.21 5.65
N ILE A 237 0.89 -2.90 6.95
CA ILE A 237 -0.05 -3.44 7.92
C ILE A 237 -0.61 -2.27 8.74
N CYS A 238 -1.91 -1.99 8.59
CA CYS A 238 -2.60 -0.94 9.33
C CYS A 238 -2.68 -1.24 10.82
N GLY A 239 -2.77 -0.19 11.63
CA GLY A 239 -2.94 -0.28 13.06
C GLY A 239 -1.62 -0.43 13.82
N ASN A 240 -1.70 -0.79 15.09
CA ASN A 240 -0.51 -0.93 15.93
C ASN A 240 0.24 -2.23 15.63
N ALA A 241 1.03 -2.24 14.57
CA ALA A 241 1.87 -3.36 14.18
C ALA A 241 3.15 -3.51 15.04
N THR A 242 3.36 -2.68 16.07
CA THR A 242 4.58 -2.74 16.92
C THR A 242 4.90 -4.14 17.44
N PRO A 243 3.93 -4.95 17.92
CA PRO A 243 4.22 -6.30 18.41
C PRO A 243 4.75 -7.28 17.36
N ILE A 244 4.34 -7.10 16.08
CA ILE A 244 4.73 -7.96 14.96
C ILE A 244 5.85 -7.35 14.10
N LEU A 245 6.24 -6.11 14.36
CA LEU A 245 7.23 -5.37 13.56
C LEU A 245 8.58 -6.09 13.43
N PRO A 246 9.12 -6.76 14.48
CA PRO A 246 10.34 -7.56 14.33
C PRO A 246 10.19 -8.71 13.33
N ALA A 247 9.00 -9.29 13.22
CA ALA A 247 8.69 -10.34 12.25
C ALA A 247 8.49 -9.75 10.84
N MET A 248 7.77 -8.63 10.71
CA MET A 248 7.64 -7.89 9.44
C MET A 248 9.01 -7.53 8.86
N ALA A 249 9.96 -7.09 9.69
CA ALA A 249 11.33 -6.80 9.25
C ALA A 249 12.06 -8.01 8.66
N ARG A 250 11.59 -9.23 8.94
CA ARG A 250 12.12 -10.48 8.37
C ARG A 250 11.33 -10.99 7.16
N ALA A 251 10.26 -10.30 6.77
CA ALA A 251 9.44 -10.70 5.61
C ALA A 251 10.18 -10.60 4.27
N GLY A 252 11.25 -9.79 4.21
CA GLY A 252 12.05 -9.63 2.99
C GLY A 252 11.62 -8.46 2.12
N ALA A 253 10.65 -7.65 2.57
CA ALA A 253 10.27 -6.40 1.92
C ALA A 253 11.43 -5.38 1.97
N ASP A 254 11.54 -4.57 0.92
CA ASP A 254 12.53 -3.49 0.85
C ASP A 254 12.07 -2.26 1.63
N VAL A 255 10.75 -2.13 1.79
CA VAL A 255 10.09 -1.01 2.48
C VAL A 255 8.98 -1.53 3.39
N LEU A 256 8.90 -1.00 4.60
CA LEU A 256 7.73 -1.14 5.47
C LEU A 256 6.97 0.19 5.51
N GLU A 257 5.70 0.12 5.17
CA GLU A 257 4.78 1.25 5.23
C GLU A 257 4.10 1.25 6.59
N LEU A 258 4.43 2.24 7.41
CA LEU A 258 4.06 2.26 8.82
C LEU A 258 2.77 3.03 9.06
N ASP A 259 1.83 2.41 9.76
CA ASP A 259 0.68 3.11 10.33
C ASP A 259 1.12 4.12 11.41
N HIS A 260 0.33 5.19 11.59
CA HIS A 260 0.59 6.23 12.59
C HIS A 260 0.61 5.72 14.04
N ALA A 261 -0.02 4.57 14.31
CA ALA A 261 -0.03 3.92 15.62
C ALA A 261 1.32 3.27 15.98
N VAL A 262 2.24 3.13 15.02
CA VAL A 262 3.59 2.62 15.26
C VAL A 262 4.51 3.78 15.63
N ASP A 263 5.23 3.66 16.75
CA ASP A 263 6.27 4.64 17.13
C ASP A 263 7.43 4.61 16.13
N LEU A 264 7.64 5.72 15.43
CA LEU A 264 8.62 5.83 14.35
C LEU A 264 10.06 5.63 14.84
N GLY A 265 10.38 6.12 16.04
CA GLY A 265 11.71 5.96 16.64
C GLY A 265 11.99 4.51 17.02
N ALA A 266 10.99 3.80 17.55
CA ALA A 266 11.09 2.37 17.81
C ALA A 266 11.23 1.58 16.49
N ALA A 267 10.45 1.94 15.47
CA ALA A 267 10.53 1.30 14.16
C ALA A 267 11.93 1.41 13.56
N CYS A 268 12.54 2.60 13.55
CA CYS A 268 13.92 2.79 13.07
C CYS A 268 14.92 1.87 13.76
N ARG A 269 14.77 1.66 15.08
CA ARG A 269 15.67 0.76 15.86
C ARG A 269 15.43 -0.71 15.55
N ILE A 270 14.16 -1.11 15.40
CA ILE A 270 13.77 -2.51 15.19
C ILE A 270 14.15 -2.98 13.79
N VAL A 271 13.84 -2.20 12.76
CA VAL A 271 14.06 -2.62 11.38
C VAL A 271 15.51 -2.47 10.94
N GLY A 272 16.28 -1.61 11.62
CA GLY A 272 17.66 -1.33 11.27
C GLY A 272 17.81 -0.56 9.94
N PRO A 273 19.04 -0.30 9.49
CA PRO A 273 19.32 0.58 8.37
C PRO A 273 19.06 -0.02 6.98
N GLY A 274 18.78 -1.33 6.91
CA GLY A 274 18.66 -2.06 5.64
C GLY A 274 17.29 -1.98 4.98
N ILE A 275 16.24 -1.63 5.73
CA ILE A 275 14.84 -1.60 5.27
C ILE A 275 14.37 -0.15 5.21
N GLY A 276 13.72 0.23 4.13
CA GLY A 276 13.09 1.54 4.00
C GLY A 276 11.86 1.67 4.87
N LEU A 277 11.62 2.85 5.44
CA LEU A 277 10.39 3.19 6.15
C LEU A 277 9.62 4.25 5.37
N TRP A 278 8.32 4.05 5.23
CA TRP A 278 7.40 4.94 4.54
C TRP A 278 6.24 5.29 5.46
N GLY A 279 6.07 6.56 5.79
CA GLY A 279 5.03 6.98 6.76
C GLY A 279 5.44 8.21 7.57
N ASN A 280 4.81 8.51 8.73
CA ASN A 280 3.62 7.83 9.26
C ASN A 280 2.70 8.82 9.98
N LEU A 281 2.42 9.97 9.34
CA LEU A 281 1.51 10.94 9.94
C LEU A 281 0.08 10.40 10.02
N ASP A 282 -0.63 10.70 11.13
CA ASP A 282 -2.03 10.32 11.32
C ASP A 282 -2.92 10.92 10.22
N PRO A 283 -3.52 10.09 9.33
CA PRO A 283 -4.31 10.58 8.22
C PRO A 283 -5.62 11.26 8.64
N VAL A 284 -6.14 10.92 9.81
CA VAL A 284 -7.42 11.43 10.30
C VAL A 284 -7.22 12.61 11.24
N ASN A 285 -6.54 12.40 12.38
CA ASN A 285 -6.49 13.45 13.40
C ASN A 285 -5.49 14.56 13.07
N VAL A 286 -4.44 14.27 12.29
CA VAL A 286 -3.44 15.26 11.88
C VAL A 286 -3.77 15.80 10.50
N LEU A 287 -3.92 14.94 9.49
CA LEU A 287 -4.02 15.39 8.10
C LEU A 287 -5.44 15.86 7.73
N ALA A 288 -6.49 15.15 8.13
CA ALA A 288 -7.85 15.55 7.80
C ALA A 288 -8.43 16.60 8.75
N ARG A 289 -8.25 16.41 10.07
CA ARG A 289 -8.88 17.25 11.10
C ARG A 289 -7.95 18.28 11.71
N GLY A 290 -6.64 18.17 11.53
CA GLY A 290 -5.65 19.11 12.04
C GLY A 290 -5.60 20.41 11.23
N THR A 291 -4.80 21.37 11.71
CA THR A 291 -4.46 22.58 10.97
C THR A 291 -3.11 22.41 10.27
N SER A 292 -2.83 23.23 9.24
CA SER A 292 -1.53 23.18 8.52
C SER A 292 -0.33 23.38 9.47
N ALA A 293 -0.49 24.18 10.53
CA ALA A 293 0.55 24.36 11.56
C ALA A 293 0.79 23.08 12.37
N VAL A 294 -0.26 22.31 12.66
CA VAL A 294 -0.15 21.01 13.34
C VAL A 294 0.53 19.99 12.41
N VAL A 295 0.15 19.97 11.13
CA VAL A 295 0.77 19.09 10.13
C VAL A 295 2.26 19.40 9.97
N ASP A 296 2.64 20.66 9.75
CA ASP A 296 4.05 21.08 9.63
C ASP A 296 4.86 20.66 10.86
N ARG A 297 4.34 20.91 12.07
CA ARG A 297 5.00 20.49 13.30
C ARG A 297 5.18 18.98 13.39
N LYS A 298 4.13 18.19 13.11
CA LYS A 298 4.17 16.73 13.16
C LYS A 298 5.11 16.14 12.11
N ALA A 299 5.12 16.68 10.91
CA ALA A 299 6.06 16.30 9.87
C ALA A 299 7.51 16.54 10.30
N ARG A 300 7.83 17.70 10.89
CA ARG A 300 9.17 17.98 11.42
C ARG A 300 9.55 17.10 12.61
N GLU A 301 8.60 16.77 13.50
CA GLU A 301 8.83 15.79 14.57
C GLU A 301 9.24 14.43 14.00
N ALA A 302 8.53 13.95 12.97
CA ALA A 302 8.87 12.70 12.29
C ALA A 302 10.26 12.74 11.64
N LEU A 303 10.57 13.80 10.89
CA LEU A 303 11.88 14.00 10.25
C LEU A 303 13.01 14.05 11.28
N SER A 304 12.83 14.78 12.40
CA SER A 304 13.81 14.86 13.48
C SER A 304 14.02 13.50 14.16
N THR A 305 12.95 12.73 14.34
CA THR A 305 13.01 11.39 14.94
C THR A 305 13.84 10.44 14.08
N VAL A 306 13.60 10.43 12.77
CA VAL A 306 14.33 9.59 11.82
C VAL A 306 15.79 10.01 11.71
N GLN A 307 16.05 11.32 11.67
CA GLN A 307 17.42 11.86 11.67
C GLN A 307 18.18 11.50 12.95
N ALA A 308 17.56 11.65 14.10
CA ALA A 308 18.17 11.27 15.39
C ALA A 308 18.46 9.78 15.50
N ALA A 309 17.66 8.94 14.86
CA ALA A 309 17.89 7.50 14.75
C ALA A 309 18.97 7.13 13.72
N GLY A 310 19.47 8.07 12.92
CA GLY A 310 20.42 7.82 11.84
C GLY A 310 19.85 6.98 10.70
N HIS A 311 18.51 6.90 10.58
CA HIS A 311 17.84 6.10 9.56
C HIS A 311 17.68 6.88 8.26
N ARG A 312 18.39 6.45 7.20
CA ARG A 312 18.45 7.19 5.92
C ARG A 312 17.39 6.79 4.91
N ARG A 313 16.88 5.54 5.01
CA ARG A 313 15.91 4.96 4.06
C ARG A 313 14.48 5.36 4.47
N PHE A 314 14.13 6.62 4.28
CA PHE A 314 12.84 7.15 4.75
C PHE A 314 12.14 8.00 3.70
N VAL A 315 10.83 7.79 3.58
CA VAL A 315 9.92 8.62 2.80
C VAL A 315 8.84 9.17 3.75
N LEU A 316 8.74 10.48 3.87
CA LEU A 316 7.73 11.13 4.70
C LEU A 316 6.34 10.99 4.04
N SER A 317 5.38 10.46 4.79
CA SER A 317 4.06 10.12 4.28
C SER A 317 2.98 10.19 5.34
N SER A 318 1.73 10.00 4.92
CA SER A 318 0.65 9.57 5.80
C SER A 318 0.84 8.12 6.25
N GLY A 319 0.33 7.76 7.42
CA GLY A 319 0.42 6.39 7.96
C GLY A 319 -0.59 5.41 7.32
N CYS A 320 -1.53 5.90 6.55
CA CYS A 320 -2.48 5.15 5.73
C CYS A 320 -3.04 6.09 4.66
N THR A 321 -4.02 5.63 3.86
CA THR A 321 -4.65 6.43 2.82
C THR A 321 -5.27 7.71 3.39
N LEU A 322 -5.14 8.80 2.62
CA LEU A 322 -5.75 10.09 2.97
C LEU A 322 -7.27 10.00 2.93
N ALA A 323 -7.93 10.63 3.88
CA ALA A 323 -9.36 10.87 3.79
C ALA A 323 -9.68 11.78 2.60
N VAL A 324 -10.80 11.53 1.93
CA VAL A 324 -11.22 12.29 0.73
C VAL A 324 -11.37 13.79 1.04
N GLU A 325 -11.83 14.10 2.26
CA GLU A 325 -12.05 15.46 2.77
C GLU A 325 -10.78 16.13 3.33
N THR A 326 -9.61 15.53 3.21
CA THR A 326 -8.35 16.12 3.70
C THR A 326 -8.15 17.53 3.10
N PRO A 327 -7.98 18.59 3.90
CA PRO A 327 -7.77 19.93 3.38
C PRO A 327 -6.47 20.02 2.57
N SER A 328 -6.55 20.60 1.36
CA SER A 328 -5.39 20.77 0.46
C SER A 328 -4.21 21.48 1.13
N GLN A 329 -4.49 22.50 1.96
CA GLN A 329 -3.46 23.22 2.70
C GLN A 329 -2.70 22.34 3.72
N ASN A 330 -3.32 21.29 4.23
CA ASN A 330 -2.66 20.34 5.12
C ASN A 330 -1.70 19.43 4.34
N LEU A 331 -2.08 19.05 3.14
CA LEU A 331 -1.20 18.29 2.25
C LEU A 331 -0.03 19.15 1.74
N ASP A 332 -0.28 20.43 1.40
CA ASP A 332 0.79 21.40 1.12
C ASP A 332 1.78 21.48 2.29
N ALA A 333 1.28 21.56 3.53
CA ALA A 333 2.13 21.64 4.72
C ALA A 333 3.00 20.40 4.92
N LEU A 334 2.46 19.18 4.67
CA LEU A 334 3.23 17.95 4.76
C LEU A 334 4.35 17.92 3.70
N ILE A 335 4.03 18.20 2.44
CA ILE A 335 4.99 18.14 1.33
C ILE A 335 6.09 19.19 1.49
N HIS A 336 5.74 20.42 1.91
CA HIS A 336 6.72 21.48 2.11
C HIS A 336 7.57 21.34 3.38
N ALA A 337 7.15 20.53 4.35
CA ALA A 337 7.94 20.31 5.57
C ALA A 337 9.31 19.72 5.27
N SER A 338 9.42 18.82 4.28
CA SER A 338 10.68 18.20 3.89
C SER A 338 11.67 19.16 3.22
N ASN A 339 11.18 20.20 2.53
CA ASN A 339 12.02 21.17 1.83
C ASN A 339 12.78 22.12 2.78
N ARG A 340 12.39 22.17 4.06
CA ARG A 340 12.92 23.11 5.05
C ARG A 340 13.95 22.49 6.01
N VAL A 341 14.18 21.19 5.94
CA VAL A 341 15.11 20.46 6.83
C VAL A 341 16.50 20.32 6.24
N GLY A 342 16.68 20.66 4.96
CA GLY A 342 17.98 20.62 4.24
C GLY A 342 18.77 21.93 4.21
N SER A 343 18.35 22.96 4.94
CA SER A 343 19.03 24.28 5.01
C SER A 343 19.67 24.53 6.36
#